data_c8b8c7142fd7a19ffa0a776231a7a95a
#
_entry.id   c8b8c7142fd7a19ffa0a776231a7a95a
#
_cell.length_a   1.000
_cell.length_b   1.000
_cell.length_c   1.000
_cell.angle_alpha   90.00
_cell.angle_beta   90.00
_cell.angle_gamma   90.00
#
_symmetry.space_group_name_H-M   'P 1'
#
loop_
_entity.id
_entity.type
_entity.pdbx_description
1 polymer ?
#
loop_
_entity_poly.entity_id
_entity_poly.type
_entity_poly.pdbx_seq_one_letter_code
_entity_poly.pdbx_strand_id
1 'polypeptide(L)'
;VTDTGKKFGYGVRGSATNVELVFHTDNAFGVTVPDYVGLLCKYPAKKGGLSRFCSLYTVHERMEAKFPKELKRLYQPVHFDRQAEHKPGAEKTSFAPMFTWQDGKLHCRANSSLVRKGCQVGGFEMDSLLKNALDCIDEVTASSDLWIEAPLSRGDVQYLNNHELGHFRTNFIDHDEPSKKRHLFRLWHRVSG
;
A
#
# COMPACT_ATOMS: atom_id res chain seq x y z
N VAL A 1 -0.20 10.52 -10.38
CA VAL A 1 -0.41 9.05 -10.49
C VAL A 1 -1.03 8.78 -11.86
N THR A 2 -0.21 8.32 -12.80
CA THR A 2 -0.60 8.11 -14.21
C THR A 2 0.10 6.88 -14.72
N ASP A 3 -0.57 6.07 -15.55
CA ASP A 3 0.09 4.96 -16.24
C ASP A 3 1.09 5.52 -17.26
N THR A 4 2.35 5.14 -17.09
CA THR A 4 3.46 5.55 -17.97
C THR A 4 3.73 4.57 -19.10
N GLY A 5 2.93 3.50 -19.20
CA GLY A 5 3.14 2.41 -20.17
C GLY A 5 4.33 1.49 -19.84
N LYS A 6 5.00 1.70 -18.71
CA LYS A 6 6.08 0.82 -18.26
C LYS A 6 5.52 -0.50 -17.73
N LYS A 7 6.18 -1.61 -18.06
CA LYS A 7 5.84 -2.91 -17.50
C LYS A 7 6.14 -2.91 -16.00
N PHE A 8 5.17 -3.38 -15.19
CA PHE A 8 5.35 -3.50 -13.74
C PHE A 8 6.52 -4.46 -13.42
N GLY A 9 7.41 -4.03 -12.56
CA GLY A 9 8.61 -4.77 -12.18
C GLY A 9 9.49 -3.99 -11.21
N TYR A 10 10.71 -4.46 -10.99
CA TYR A 10 11.66 -3.77 -10.11
C TYR A 10 11.95 -2.34 -10.62
N GLY A 11 11.93 -1.38 -9.72
CA GLY A 11 12.15 0.03 -10.03
C GLY A 11 10.96 0.75 -10.68
N VAL A 12 9.83 0.06 -10.91
CA VAL A 12 8.61 0.67 -11.43
C VAL A 12 7.53 0.65 -10.34
N ARG A 13 7.14 1.83 -9.87
CA ARG A 13 6.05 1.95 -8.88
C ARG A 13 4.73 1.46 -9.48
N GLY A 14 3.95 0.68 -8.73
CA GLY A 14 2.60 0.27 -9.14
C GLY A 14 1.70 1.47 -9.49
N SER A 15 1.89 2.62 -8.82
CA SER A 15 1.17 3.86 -9.12
C SER A 15 1.46 4.46 -10.50
N ALA A 16 2.53 4.03 -11.18
CA ALA A 16 2.90 4.43 -12.54
C ALA A 16 2.47 3.42 -13.61
N THR A 17 1.61 2.48 -13.25
CA THR A 17 1.09 1.42 -14.12
C THR A 17 -0.42 1.28 -13.94
N ASN A 18 -1.06 0.50 -14.82
CA ASN A 18 -2.49 0.19 -14.76
C ASN A 18 -2.83 -1.09 -13.98
N VAL A 19 -1.84 -1.77 -13.39
CA VAL A 19 -2.07 -2.99 -12.61
C VAL A 19 -2.84 -2.72 -11.32
N GLU A 20 -3.44 -3.75 -10.77
CA GLU A 20 -4.05 -3.71 -9.46
C GLU A 20 -3.01 -3.38 -8.37
N LEU A 21 -3.41 -2.60 -7.39
CA LEU A 21 -2.62 -2.33 -6.19
C LEU A 21 -3.33 -2.95 -4.98
N VAL A 22 -2.67 -3.90 -4.34
CA VAL A 22 -3.17 -4.54 -3.10
C VAL A 22 -3.42 -3.51 -2.01
N PHE A 23 -4.16 -3.87 -0.96
CA PHE A 23 -4.34 -2.98 0.19
C PHE A 23 -2.99 -2.59 0.78
N HIS A 24 -2.79 -1.28 0.89
CA HIS A 24 -1.53 -0.72 1.35
C HIS A 24 -1.70 0.64 2.02
N THR A 25 -0.70 1.04 2.76
CA THR A 25 -0.44 2.42 3.14
C THR A 25 0.66 3.00 2.26
N ASP A 26 0.57 4.27 1.93
CA ASP A 26 1.58 4.94 1.11
C ASP A 26 2.91 5.05 1.85
N ASN A 27 4.00 4.87 1.11
CA ASN A 27 5.38 5.00 1.61
C ASN A 27 5.69 4.10 2.82
N ALA A 28 5.14 2.88 2.85
CA ALA A 28 5.34 1.91 3.94
C ALA A 28 6.83 1.59 4.21
N PHE A 29 7.69 1.74 3.19
CA PHE A 29 9.15 1.55 3.28
C PHE A 29 9.91 2.81 3.69
N GLY A 30 9.28 3.97 3.73
CA GLY A 30 9.93 5.25 4.03
C GLY A 30 10.46 5.32 5.46
N VAL A 31 11.50 6.12 5.69
CA VAL A 31 11.98 6.45 7.04
C VAL A 31 10.85 7.09 7.83
N THR A 32 10.16 8.05 7.20
CA THR A 32 8.95 8.66 7.73
C THR A 32 7.76 8.33 6.81
N VAL A 33 6.70 7.78 7.40
CA VAL A 33 5.43 7.54 6.72
C VAL A 33 4.62 8.83 6.73
N PRO A 34 3.99 9.25 5.64
CA PRO A 34 3.09 10.40 5.67
C PRO A 34 1.86 10.12 6.54
N ASP A 35 1.40 11.13 7.30
CA ASP A 35 0.22 10.98 8.15
C ASP A 35 -1.06 10.92 7.32
N TYR A 36 -1.11 11.71 6.24
CA TYR A 36 -2.26 11.76 5.33
C TYR A 36 -1.83 11.67 3.88
N VAL A 37 -2.70 11.05 3.09
CA VAL A 37 -2.56 10.96 1.62
C VAL A 37 -3.76 11.60 0.96
N GLY A 38 -3.52 12.62 0.15
CA GLY A 38 -4.51 13.27 -0.71
C GLY A 38 -4.35 12.83 -2.16
N LEU A 39 -5.45 12.50 -2.84
CA LEU A 39 -5.51 12.24 -4.28
C LEU A 39 -6.60 13.11 -4.90
N LEU A 40 -6.21 14.08 -5.73
CA LEU A 40 -7.15 14.86 -6.55
C LEU A 40 -7.26 14.23 -7.93
N CYS A 41 -8.46 13.88 -8.34
CA CYS A 41 -8.73 13.29 -9.65
C CYS A 41 -8.82 14.37 -10.74
N LYS A 42 -7.80 14.44 -11.59
CA LYS A 42 -7.85 15.27 -12.80
C LYS A 42 -8.65 14.60 -13.92
N TYR A 43 -8.35 13.33 -14.17
CA TYR A 43 -9.06 12.48 -15.14
C TYR A 43 -9.22 11.07 -14.59
N PRO A 44 -10.44 10.49 -14.57
CA PRO A 44 -10.64 9.09 -14.23
C PRO A 44 -10.20 8.16 -15.38
N ALA A 45 -10.08 6.86 -15.10
CA ALA A 45 -9.87 5.86 -16.12
C ALA A 45 -11.13 5.68 -16.99
N LYS A 46 -10.98 5.11 -18.18
CA LYS A 46 -12.11 4.72 -19.06
C LYS A 46 -12.95 3.61 -18.41
N LYS A 47 -12.28 2.66 -17.73
CA LYS A 47 -12.93 1.55 -17.01
C LYS A 47 -12.04 1.09 -15.86
N GLY A 48 -12.61 0.80 -14.70
CA GLY A 48 -11.88 0.37 -13.50
C GLY A 48 -11.17 1.53 -12.79
N GLY A 49 -10.07 1.25 -12.10
CA GLY A 49 -9.35 2.25 -11.31
C GLY A 49 -10.13 2.70 -10.08
N LEU A 50 -11.05 1.84 -9.60
CA LEU A 50 -11.84 2.08 -8.40
C LEU A 50 -10.95 2.01 -7.16
N SER A 51 -11.22 2.88 -6.21
CA SER A 51 -10.56 2.86 -4.91
C SER A 51 -11.36 2.02 -3.92
N ARG A 52 -10.68 1.21 -3.10
CA ARG A 52 -11.26 0.53 -1.94
C ARG A 52 -10.53 0.97 -0.68
N PHE A 53 -11.26 1.02 0.41
CA PHE A 53 -10.75 1.48 1.72
C PHE A 53 -11.16 0.51 2.80
N CYS A 54 -10.21 0.15 3.69
CA CYS A 54 -10.51 -0.63 4.88
C CYS A 54 -9.86 -0.01 6.11
N SER A 55 -10.51 -0.18 7.25
CA SER A 55 -9.92 0.15 8.55
C SER A 55 -8.83 -0.85 8.90
N LEU A 56 -7.62 -0.37 9.14
CA LEU A 56 -6.51 -1.21 9.58
C LEU A 56 -6.67 -1.65 11.05
N TYR A 57 -7.47 -0.94 11.85
CA TYR A 57 -7.92 -1.42 13.16
C TYR A 57 -8.79 -2.68 13.00
N THR A 58 -9.75 -2.67 12.08
CA THR A 58 -10.60 -3.85 11.84
C THR A 58 -9.79 -5.01 11.24
N VAL A 59 -8.81 -4.73 10.37
CA VAL A 59 -7.86 -5.75 9.89
C VAL A 59 -7.10 -6.35 11.08
N HIS A 60 -6.57 -5.51 11.97
CA HIS A 60 -5.85 -5.95 13.16
C HIS A 60 -6.72 -6.82 14.07
N GLU A 61 -7.96 -6.37 14.39
CA GLU A 61 -8.92 -7.13 15.21
C GLU A 61 -9.25 -8.50 14.62
N ARG A 62 -9.45 -8.57 13.30
CA ARG A 62 -9.68 -9.85 12.60
C ARG A 62 -8.45 -10.75 12.61
N MET A 63 -7.26 -10.18 12.44
CA MET A 63 -6.01 -10.92 12.56
C MET A 63 -5.83 -11.45 13.99
N GLU A 64 -6.13 -10.65 15.02
CA GLU A 64 -6.04 -11.05 16.42
C GLU A 64 -7.00 -12.20 16.74
N ALA A 65 -8.22 -12.13 16.22
CA ALA A 65 -9.24 -13.16 16.46
C ALA A 65 -8.95 -14.48 15.74
N LYS A 66 -8.45 -14.43 14.49
CA LYS A 66 -8.27 -15.62 13.64
C LYS A 66 -6.83 -16.15 13.62
N PHE A 67 -5.85 -15.26 13.64
CA PHE A 67 -4.43 -15.54 13.36
C PHE A 67 -3.49 -14.87 14.36
N PRO A 68 -3.67 -15.09 15.69
CA PRO A 68 -2.94 -14.34 16.72
C PRO A 68 -1.42 -14.57 16.71
N LYS A 69 -0.95 -15.72 16.26
CA LYS A 69 0.49 -16.00 16.12
C LYS A 69 1.11 -15.23 14.97
N GLU A 70 0.42 -15.22 13.84
CA GLU A 70 0.79 -14.52 12.61
C GLU A 70 0.76 -13.01 12.83
N LEU A 71 -0.25 -12.50 13.56
CA LEU A 71 -0.30 -11.10 13.95
C LEU A 71 0.93 -10.70 14.79
N LYS A 72 1.32 -11.49 15.79
CA LYS A 72 2.53 -11.24 16.60
C LYS A 72 3.79 -11.14 15.74
N ARG A 73 3.89 -11.92 14.65
CA ARG A 73 5.02 -11.85 13.72
C ARG A 73 5.07 -10.50 13.00
N LEU A 74 3.92 -9.88 12.70
CA LEU A 74 3.85 -8.58 12.00
C LEU A 74 4.21 -7.37 12.88
N TYR A 75 4.31 -7.54 14.19
CA TYR A 75 4.91 -6.57 15.11
C TYR A 75 6.44 -6.63 15.14
N GLN A 76 7.02 -7.70 14.65
CA GLN A 76 8.47 -7.79 14.50
C GLN A 76 8.89 -7.12 13.18
N PRO A 77 10.08 -6.49 13.14
CA PRO A 77 10.55 -5.86 11.92
C PRO A 77 10.64 -6.84 10.74
N VAL A 78 10.30 -6.32 9.56
CA VAL A 78 10.36 -7.02 8.27
C VAL A 78 11.05 -6.12 7.23
N HIS A 79 11.57 -6.72 6.17
CA HIS A 79 12.22 -6.00 5.09
C HIS A 79 11.19 -5.53 4.05
N PHE A 80 11.08 -4.23 3.85
CA PHE A 80 10.29 -3.62 2.77
C PHE A 80 11.19 -3.28 1.59
N ASP A 81 10.80 -3.65 0.37
CA ASP A 81 11.45 -3.16 -0.85
C ASP A 81 11.32 -1.64 -0.98
N ARG A 82 12.43 -0.92 -1.15
CA ARG A 82 12.47 0.52 -1.37
C ARG A 82 12.18 0.93 -2.80
N GLN A 83 11.75 0.00 -3.65
CA GLN A 83 11.33 0.24 -5.03
C GLN A 83 12.38 0.98 -5.89
N ALA A 84 13.66 0.71 -5.66
CA ALA A 84 14.78 1.45 -6.25
C ALA A 84 14.83 2.96 -5.92
N GLU A 85 14.16 3.40 -4.86
CA GLU A 85 14.22 4.77 -4.35
C GLU A 85 15.36 4.93 -3.31
N HIS A 86 16.54 4.57 -3.72
CA HIS A 86 17.76 4.66 -2.91
C HIS A 86 18.94 5.09 -3.79
N LYS A 87 19.94 5.70 -3.18
CA LYS A 87 21.20 6.03 -3.86
C LYS A 87 21.93 4.75 -4.31
N PRO A 88 22.69 4.77 -5.39
CA PRO A 88 23.56 3.66 -5.75
C PRO A 88 24.43 3.24 -4.56
N GLY A 89 24.50 1.93 -4.29
CA GLY A 89 25.26 1.38 -3.16
C GLY A 89 24.55 1.45 -1.78
N ALA A 90 23.40 2.11 -1.66
CA ALA A 90 22.62 2.11 -0.44
C ALA A 90 21.74 0.84 -0.32
N GLU A 91 21.28 0.56 0.92
CA GLU A 91 20.40 -0.57 1.21
C GLU A 91 19.15 -0.57 0.32
N LYS A 92 18.84 -1.72 -0.28
CA LYS A 92 17.67 -1.91 -1.15
C LYS A 92 16.37 -2.03 -0.37
N THR A 93 16.47 -2.31 0.93
CA THR A 93 15.33 -2.51 1.81
C THR A 93 15.36 -1.55 2.98
N SER A 94 14.21 -1.30 3.56
CA SER A 94 14.07 -0.72 4.90
C SER A 94 13.55 -1.78 5.85
N PHE A 95 13.85 -1.64 7.15
CA PHE A 95 13.55 -2.63 8.16
C PHE A 95 12.68 -1.99 9.24
N ALA A 96 11.42 -2.40 9.33
CA ALA A 96 10.43 -1.87 10.26
C ALA A 96 9.28 -2.87 10.47
N PRO A 97 8.53 -2.79 11.60
CA PRO A 97 7.34 -3.59 11.80
C PRO A 97 6.18 -3.13 10.89
N MET A 98 5.25 -4.04 10.57
CA MET A 98 4.01 -3.68 9.87
C MET A 98 2.99 -3.02 10.82
N PHE A 99 2.94 -3.43 12.07
CA PHE A 99 2.08 -2.85 13.10
C PHE A 99 2.90 -2.36 14.30
N THR A 100 2.53 -1.20 14.83
CA THR A 100 3.12 -0.64 16.04
C THR A 100 2.04 0.08 16.82
N TRP A 101 1.99 -0.12 18.14
CA TRP A 101 1.19 0.71 19.03
C TRP A 101 2.08 1.84 19.55
N GLN A 102 1.63 3.07 19.39
CA GLN A 102 2.30 4.27 19.91
C GLN A 102 1.23 5.23 20.44
N ASP A 103 1.37 5.67 21.68
CA ASP A 103 0.46 6.60 22.36
C ASP A 103 -1.03 6.15 22.29
N GLY A 104 -1.27 4.84 22.42
CA GLY A 104 -2.59 4.23 22.35
C GLY A 104 -3.22 4.17 20.95
N LYS A 105 -2.45 4.49 19.89
CA LYS A 105 -2.89 4.42 18.50
C LYS A 105 -2.14 3.34 17.75
N LEU A 106 -2.84 2.66 16.86
CA LEU A 106 -2.25 1.71 15.93
C LEU A 106 -1.65 2.46 14.74
N HIS A 107 -0.36 2.28 14.51
CA HIS A 107 0.36 2.76 13.34
C HIS A 107 0.68 1.59 12.43
N CYS A 108 0.32 1.70 11.15
CA CYS A 108 0.46 0.63 10.19
C CYS A 108 1.38 1.02 9.04
N ARG A 109 2.23 0.06 8.64
CA ARG A 109 3.00 0.04 7.39
C ARG A 109 2.50 -1.14 6.57
N ALA A 110 1.27 -1.05 6.10
CA ALA A 110 0.61 -2.16 5.42
C ALA A 110 1.04 -2.22 3.96
N ASN A 111 1.80 -3.23 3.57
CA ASN A 111 2.06 -3.58 2.17
C ASN A 111 2.73 -4.96 2.08
N SER A 112 1.95 -6.03 2.05
CA SER A 112 2.44 -7.41 1.96
C SER A 112 3.33 -7.65 0.73
N SER A 113 2.98 -7.03 -0.40
CA SER A 113 3.75 -7.14 -1.66
C SER A 113 5.16 -6.57 -1.53
N LEU A 114 5.32 -5.41 -0.86
CA LEU A 114 6.64 -4.83 -0.63
C LEU A 114 7.48 -5.63 0.36
N VAL A 115 6.86 -6.32 1.33
CA VAL A 115 7.59 -7.21 2.23
C VAL A 115 8.09 -8.43 1.48
N ARG A 116 7.24 -9.08 0.67
CA ARG A 116 7.67 -10.23 -0.16
C ARG A 116 8.82 -9.85 -1.09
N LYS A 117 8.70 -8.71 -1.78
CA LYS A 117 9.77 -8.18 -2.63
C LYS A 117 11.02 -7.78 -1.84
N GLY A 118 10.85 -7.23 -0.64
CA GLY A 118 11.96 -6.83 0.22
C GLY A 118 12.86 -8.00 0.57
N CYS A 119 12.29 -9.15 0.95
CA CYS A 119 13.06 -10.37 1.14
C CYS A 119 13.81 -10.78 -0.13
N GLN A 120 13.13 -10.78 -1.28
CA GLN A 120 13.72 -11.18 -2.56
C GLN A 120 14.88 -10.27 -3.00
N VAL A 121 14.70 -8.94 -3.01
CA VAL A 121 15.73 -7.99 -3.48
C VAL A 121 16.89 -7.82 -2.51
N GLY A 122 16.63 -8.05 -1.22
CA GLY A 122 17.63 -8.03 -0.16
C GLY A 122 18.40 -9.35 -0.01
N GLY A 123 17.93 -10.44 -0.65
CA GLY A 123 18.51 -11.77 -0.49
C GLY A 123 18.26 -12.38 0.90
N PHE A 124 17.18 -11.98 1.57
CA PHE A 124 16.79 -12.51 2.88
C PHE A 124 15.84 -13.70 2.73
N GLU A 125 16.07 -14.75 3.50
CA GLU A 125 15.13 -15.84 3.62
C GLU A 125 13.88 -15.37 4.38
N MET A 126 12.71 -15.66 3.84
CA MET A 126 11.44 -15.42 4.50
C MET A 126 11.09 -16.62 5.37
N ASP A 127 11.08 -16.45 6.69
CA ASP A 127 10.65 -17.51 7.59
C ASP A 127 9.18 -17.91 7.32
N SER A 128 8.84 -19.17 7.64
CA SER A 128 7.52 -19.72 7.37
C SER A 128 6.39 -18.98 8.10
N LEU A 129 6.66 -18.45 9.30
CA LEU A 129 5.68 -17.70 10.07
C LEU A 129 5.40 -16.34 9.41
N LEU A 130 6.43 -15.65 8.90
CA LEU A 130 6.26 -14.41 8.15
C LEU A 130 5.46 -14.66 6.86
N LYS A 131 5.81 -15.72 6.13
CA LYS A 131 5.07 -16.08 4.91
C LYS A 131 3.59 -16.29 5.22
N ASN A 132 3.27 -17.09 6.24
CA ASN A 132 1.90 -17.34 6.68
C ASN A 132 1.22 -16.04 7.14
N ALA A 133 1.90 -15.18 7.88
CA ALA A 133 1.35 -13.92 8.35
C ALA A 133 0.96 -12.98 7.19
N LEU A 134 1.78 -12.94 6.12
CA LEU A 134 1.45 -12.17 4.92
C LEU A 134 0.29 -12.78 4.13
N ASP A 135 0.18 -14.10 4.09
CA ASP A 135 -0.94 -14.80 3.44
C ASP A 135 -2.24 -14.58 4.23
N CYS A 136 -2.19 -14.61 5.57
CA CYS A 136 -3.34 -14.34 6.44
C CYS A 136 -3.84 -12.87 6.34
N ILE A 137 -2.95 -11.89 6.31
CA ILE A 137 -3.38 -10.49 6.14
C ILE A 137 -3.99 -10.25 4.75
N ASP A 138 -3.46 -10.91 3.71
CA ASP A 138 -4.05 -10.85 2.38
C ASP A 138 -5.43 -11.53 2.35
N GLU A 139 -5.62 -12.66 3.05
CA GLU A 139 -6.92 -13.31 3.23
C GLU A 139 -7.93 -12.38 3.92
N VAL A 140 -7.54 -11.78 5.04
CA VAL A 140 -8.40 -10.87 5.79
C VAL A 140 -8.80 -9.67 4.92
N THR A 141 -7.86 -9.07 4.21
CA THR A 141 -8.13 -7.88 3.38
C THR A 141 -8.90 -8.19 2.09
N ALA A 142 -8.93 -9.45 1.64
CA ALA A 142 -9.73 -9.88 0.49
C ALA A 142 -11.24 -9.95 0.81
N SER A 143 -11.63 -9.97 2.09
CA SER A 143 -13.03 -10.09 2.51
C SER A 143 -13.84 -8.85 2.14
N SER A 144 -14.89 -9.03 1.33
CA SER A 144 -15.67 -7.90 0.76
C SER A 144 -16.49 -7.11 1.78
N ASP A 145 -16.71 -7.66 2.97
CA ASP A 145 -17.39 -6.99 4.08
C ASP A 145 -16.45 -6.08 4.91
N LEU A 146 -15.15 -6.11 4.61
CA LEU A 146 -14.15 -5.31 5.29
C LEU A 146 -13.97 -3.92 4.68
N TRP A 147 -14.26 -3.76 3.41
CA TRP A 147 -13.93 -2.55 2.67
C TRP A 147 -15.12 -1.92 1.95
N ILE A 148 -15.04 -0.63 1.75
CA ILE A 148 -15.94 0.11 0.87
C ILE A 148 -15.23 0.41 -0.45
N GLU A 149 -15.99 0.45 -1.54
CA GLU A 149 -15.48 0.81 -2.88
C GLU A 149 -16.08 2.13 -3.33
N ALA A 150 -15.26 3.00 -3.88
CA ALA A 150 -15.68 4.28 -4.43
C ALA A 150 -14.99 4.58 -5.77
N PRO A 151 -15.73 5.02 -6.78
CA PRO A 151 -15.15 5.63 -7.96
C PRO A 151 -14.59 7.01 -7.62
N LEU A 152 -13.66 7.50 -8.44
CA LEU A 152 -13.21 8.89 -8.41
C LEU A 152 -13.62 9.56 -9.72
N SER A 153 -14.44 10.59 -9.64
CA SER A 153 -14.80 11.46 -10.76
C SER A 153 -13.83 12.65 -10.86
N ARG A 154 -13.84 13.33 -11.99
CA ARG A 154 -13.03 14.54 -12.17
C ARG A 154 -13.40 15.60 -11.14
N GLY A 155 -12.39 16.09 -10.41
CA GLY A 155 -12.55 17.07 -9.34
C GLY A 155 -12.68 16.47 -7.94
N ASP A 156 -12.94 15.16 -7.82
CA ASP A 156 -13.03 14.52 -6.51
C ASP A 156 -11.68 14.50 -5.81
N VAL A 157 -11.72 14.66 -4.50
CA VAL A 157 -10.58 14.55 -3.60
C VAL A 157 -10.80 13.39 -2.64
N GLN A 158 -9.92 12.39 -2.73
CA GLN A 158 -9.76 11.35 -1.73
C GLN A 158 -8.72 11.81 -0.72
N TYR A 159 -9.05 11.82 0.58
CA TYR A 159 -8.12 12.20 1.63
C TYR A 159 -8.18 11.19 2.77
N LEU A 160 -7.04 10.58 3.11
CA LEU A 160 -6.96 9.42 4.01
C LEU A 160 -5.97 9.66 5.14
N ASN A 161 -6.32 9.21 6.36
CA ASN A 161 -5.34 8.93 7.39
C ASN A 161 -4.55 7.67 7.00
N ASN A 162 -3.28 7.85 6.67
CA ASN A 162 -2.44 6.80 6.11
C ASN A 162 -1.88 5.81 7.15
N HIS A 163 -2.08 6.08 8.45
CA HIS A 163 -1.73 5.15 9.52
C HIS A 163 -2.87 4.19 9.86
N GLU A 164 -4.12 4.58 9.59
CA GLU A 164 -5.32 3.87 10.05
C GLU A 164 -6.12 3.24 8.91
N LEU A 165 -5.95 3.74 7.66
CA LEU A 165 -6.70 3.26 6.51
C LEU A 165 -5.78 2.63 5.46
N GLY A 166 -6.06 1.36 5.17
CA GLY A 166 -5.56 0.69 4.00
C GLY A 166 -6.35 1.09 2.77
N HIS A 167 -5.66 1.33 1.66
CA HIS A 167 -6.32 1.62 0.39
C HIS A 167 -5.81 0.70 -0.73
N PHE A 168 -6.70 0.45 -1.68
CA PHE A 168 -6.53 -0.47 -2.79
C PHE A 168 -6.97 0.22 -4.07
N ARG A 169 -6.45 -0.18 -5.21
CA ARG A 169 -6.92 0.28 -6.52
C ARG A 169 -7.10 -0.92 -7.44
N THR A 170 -8.30 -1.06 -8.02
CA THR A 170 -8.50 -2.05 -9.07
C THR A 170 -7.62 -1.75 -10.29
N ASN A 171 -7.32 -2.76 -11.09
CA ASN A 171 -6.76 -2.54 -12.41
C ASN A 171 -7.68 -1.63 -13.24
N PHE A 172 -7.13 -1.02 -14.28
CA PHE A 172 -7.93 -0.14 -15.13
C PHE A 172 -7.51 -0.20 -16.59
N ILE A 173 -8.46 0.21 -17.44
CA ILE A 173 -8.25 0.47 -18.86
C ILE A 173 -8.30 1.98 -19.05
N ASP A 174 -7.27 2.52 -19.64
CA ASP A 174 -7.17 3.96 -19.90
C ASP A 174 -7.90 4.36 -21.20
N HIS A 175 -8.08 5.65 -21.38
CA HIS A 175 -8.54 6.24 -22.63
C HIS A 175 -7.44 6.13 -23.69
N ASP A 176 -7.86 5.91 -24.95
CA ASP A 176 -6.93 5.84 -26.08
C ASP A 176 -6.25 7.19 -26.35
N GLU A 177 -6.96 8.29 -26.05
CA GLU A 177 -6.45 9.66 -26.17
C GLU A 177 -5.50 9.99 -25.01
N PRO A 178 -4.22 10.31 -25.29
CA PRO A 178 -3.22 10.56 -24.25
C PRO A 178 -3.59 11.68 -23.27
N SER A 179 -4.29 12.72 -23.71
CA SER A 179 -4.72 13.87 -22.91
C SER A 179 -5.80 13.52 -21.88
N LYS A 180 -6.52 12.40 -22.10
CA LYS A 180 -7.61 11.90 -21.23
C LYS A 180 -7.21 10.73 -20.36
N LYS A 181 -5.95 10.27 -20.44
CA LYS A 181 -5.46 9.20 -19.58
C LYS A 181 -5.69 9.51 -18.11
N ARG A 182 -5.97 8.46 -17.34
CA ARG A 182 -6.14 8.55 -15.90
C ARG A 182 -4.99 9.32 -15.25
N HIS A 183 -5.33 10.40 -14.57
CA HIS A 183 -4.34 11.26 -13.93
C HIS A 183 -4.85 11.75 -12.58
N LEU A 184 -4.14 11.38 -11.51
CA LEU A 184 -4.39 11.92 -10.17
C LEU A 184 -3.16 12.69 -9.70
N PHE A 185 -3.39 13.82 -9.04
CA PHE A 185 -2.35 14.49 -8.25
C PHE A 185 -2.32 13.85 -6.88
N ARG A 186 -1.12 13.50 -6.38
CA ARG A 186 -0.94 12.94 -5.05
C ARG A 186 -0.17 13.92 -4.18
N LEU A 187 -0.66 14.13 -2.97
CA LEU A 187 -0.05 14.93 -1.92
C LEU A 187 0.16 14.04 -0.69
N TRP A 188 1.29 14.19 -0.05
CA TRP A 188 1.59 13.60 1.25
C TRP A 188 1.69 14.72 2.26
N HIS A 189 0.91 14.60 3.34
CA HIS A 189 0.92 15.55 4.44
C HIS A 189 1.53 14.93 5.68
N ARG A 190 2.27 15.72 6.43
CA ARG A 190 2.79 15.42 7.76
C ARG A 190 2.32 16.50 8.73
N VAL A 191 1.89 16.06 9.93
CA VAL A 191 1.40 16.98 10.98
C VAL A 191 2.56 17.63 11.71
N SER A 192 3.68 16.88 11.86
CA SER A 192 4.95 17.42 12.35
C SER A 192 5.96 17.39 11.21
N GLY A 193 6.45 18.53 10.85
CA GLY A 193 7.46 18.70 9.79
C GLY A 193 8.83 18.15 10.16
#